data_6b622304508f00510115813ddfe90b4e
#
_entry.id   6b622304508f00510115813ddfe90b4e
#
_cell.length_a   1.000
_cell.length_b   1.000
_cell.length_c   1.000
_cell.angle_alpha   90.00
_cell.angle_beta   90.00
_cell.angle_gamma   90.00
#
_symmetry.space_group_name_H-M   'P 1'
#
loop_
_entity.id
_entity.type
_entity.pdbx_description
1 polymer ?
#
loop_
_entity_poly.entity_id
_entity_poly.type
_entity_poly.pdbx_seq_one_letter_code
_entity_poly.pdbx_strand_id
1 'polypeptide(L)'
;LNDIAEAIAAKLAEKNISEKEIEGIGVGVPGPVGDDGTVYKCVNLGWSVFNVAIELERKTGFKVKVGNDANVAALGEMWQGGGKGYKNLVMVTLGTGVGGGVIINEKIIPGSDGAAGEIGHLRVKERETETCGCGNHGCLEQYASATGIARVTKKYLEEHDDETVLRNTPELTAKAIFDAAKLGDEVAIKMVDETAKILAKGLSLVACVVNPQVFVIGGGMSKAGDFLIEQVQKYYQEYAFHACKNTFFKLADLGNDAGIYGCVRMIIK
;
A
#
# COMPACT_ATOMS: atom_id res chain seq x y z
N LEU A 1 25.05 -0.05 2.36
CA LEU A 1 24.91 0.43 3.76
C LEU A 1 26.01 1.41 4.16
N ASN A 2 27.23 1.34 3.57
CA ASN A 2 28.29 2.34 3.85
C ASN A 2 27.80 3.73 3.46
N ASP A 3 27.27 3.88 2.26
CA ASP A 3 26.78 5.17 1.74
C ASP A 3 25.70 5.78 2.66
N ILE A 4 24.86 4.92 3.27
CA ILE A 4 23.82 5.36 4.23
C ILE A 4 24.51 5.88 5.51
N ALA A 5 25.47 5.15 6.06
CA ALA A 5 26.16 5.55 7.27
C ALA A 5 26.96 6.86 7.05
N GLU A 6 27.66 6.98 5.93
CA GLU A 6 28.41 8.18 5.53
C GLU A 6 27.47 9.38 5.34
N ALA A 7 26.31 9.19 4.67
CA ALA A 7 25.33 10.24 4.48
C ALA A 7 24.75 10.74 5.82
N ILE A 8 24.49 9.84 6.77
CA ILE A 8 24.02 10.20 8.10
C ILE A 8 25.10 11.01 8.83
N ALA A 9 26.34 10.53 8.88
CA ALA A 9 27.44 11.23 9.52
C ALA A 9 27.66 12.64 8.92
N ALA A 10 27.67 12.74 7.59
CA ALA A 10 27.78 14.01 6.87
C ALA A 10 26.64 14.96 7.23
N LYS A 11 25.42 14.46 7.33
CA LYS A 11 24.22 15.26 7.65
C LYS A 11 24.24 15.78 9.09
N LEU A 12 24.66 14.94 10.04
CA LEU A 12 24.84 15.36 11.43
C LEU A 12 25.88 16.48 11.55
N ALA A 13 27.03 16.33 10.86
CA ALA A 13 28.08 17.35 10.83
C ALA A 13 27.60 18.66 10.18
N GLU A 14 26.92 18.59 9.04
CA GLU A 14 26.33 19.76 8.33
C GLU A 14 25.37 20.56 9.24
N LYS A 15 24.57 19.85 10.01
CA LYS A 15 23.54 20.45 10.88
C LYS A 15 24.04 20.76 12.29
N ASN A 16 25.29 20.43 12.63
CA ASN A 16 25.85 20.53 13.97
C ASN A 16 25.01 19.82 15.04
N ILE A 17 24.45 18.64 14.70
CA ILE A 17 23.66 17.83 15.59
C ILE A 17 24.61 16.86 16.33
N SER A 18 24.53 16.83 17.66
CA SER A 18 25.29 15.90 18.45
C SER A 18 24.73 14.48 18.33
N GLU A 19 25.59 13.47 18.26
CA GLU A 19 25.19 12.05 18.28
C GLU A 19 24.31 11.70 19.49
N LYS A 20 24.48 12.39 20.62
CA LYS A 20 23.67 12.20 21.83
C LYS A 20 22.21 12.66 21.70
N GLU A 21 21.93 13.46 20.69
CA GLU A 21 20.58 13.95 20.39
C GLU A 21 19.81 12.99 19.47
N ILE A 22 20.47 11.93 18.98
CA ILE A 22 19.88 10.95 18.08
C ILE A 22 19.35 9.74 18.87
N GLU A 23 18.04 9.53 18.83
CA GLU A 23 17.40 8.37 19.49
C GLU A 23 17.58 7.07 18.69
N GLY A 24 17.79 7.17 17.40
CA GLY A 24 17.99 6.03 16.51
C GLY A 24 17.70 6.33 15.05
N ILE A 25 17.77 5.30 14.22
CA ILE A 25 17.58 5.33 12.78
C ILE A 25 16.43 4.39 12.40
N GLY A 26 15.39 4.93 11.77
CA GLY A 26 14.35 4.12 11.13
C GLY A 26 14.63 3.95 9.64
N VAL A 27 14.45 2.75 9.12
CA VAL A 27 14.69 2.41 7.71
C VAL A 27 13.50 1.67 7.13
N GLY A 28 12.95 2.16 6.02
CA GLY A 28 11.97 1.45 5.20
C GLY A 28 12.67 0.82 4.00
N VAL A 29 12.45 -0.47 3.76
CA VAL A 29 13.03 -1.17 2.61
C VAL A 29 11.97 -1.93 1.83
N PRO A 30 12.08 -2.04 0.50
CA PRO A 30 11.19 -2.90 -0.26
C PRO A 30 11.49 -4.39 0.03
N GLY A 31 10.42 -5.18 0.11
CA GLY A 31 10.50 -6.61 0.37
C GLY A 31 10.24 -7.02 1.83
N PRO A 32 10.20 -8.34 2.10
CA PRO A 32 9.88 -8.87 3.41
C PRO A 32 10.96 -8.56 4.46
N VAL A 33 10.51 -8.09 5.64
CA VAL A 33 11.39 -7.75 6.77
C VAL A 33 10.85 -8.39 8.05
N GLY A 34 11.70 -9.12 8.74
CA GLY A 34 11.39 -9.70 10.05
C GLY A 34 11.47 -8.68 11.19
N ASP A 35 10.89 -9.04 12.34
CA ASP A 35 10.85 -8.19 13.53
C ASP A 35 12.25 -7.80 14.07
N ASP A 36 13.25 -8.63 13.79
CA ASP A 36 14.64 -8.43 14.17
C ASP A 36 15.42 -7.51 13.20
N GLY A 37 14.77 -7.03 12.13
CA GLY A 37 15.39 -6.23 11.09
C GLY A 37 16.12 -7.04 10.01
N THR A 38 15.89 -8.37 9.95
CA THR A 38 16.38 -9.20 8.86
C THR A 38 15.55 -8.97 7.60
N VAL A 39 16.20 -8.60 6.51
CA VAL A 39 15.60 -8.55 5.16
C VAL A 39 15.76 -9.92 4.53
N TYR A 40 14.64 -10.58 4.20
CA TYR A 40 14.68 -11.95 3.67
C TYR A 40 15.10 -12.01 2.20
N LYS A 41 14.68 -11.06 1.40
CA LYS A 41 15.14 -10.87 0.02
C LYS A 41 14.63 -9.51 -0.48
N CYS A 42 15.52 -8.71 -1.03
CA CYS A 42 15.14 -7.48 -1.69
C CYS A 42 15.65 -7.49 -3.13
N VAL A 43 14.80 -7.95 -4.06
CA VAL A 43 15.16 -8.12 -5.48
C VAL A 43 15.55 -6.78 -6.10
N ASN A 44 14.82 -5.71 -5.78
CA ASN A 44 15.02 -4.37 -6.35
C ASN A 44 16.39 -3.75 -5.96
N LEU A 45 16.94 -4.15 -4.81
CA LEU A 45 18.24 -3.69 -4.34
C LEU A 45 19.36 -4.72 -4.57
N GLY A 46 19.03 -5.88 -5.13
CA GLY A 46 19.99 -6.98 -5.29
C GLY A 46 20.48 -7.55 -3.96
N TRP A 47 19.73 -7.37 -2.87
CA TRP A 47 20.11 -7.84 -1.55
C TRP A 47 19.70 -9.30 -1.33
N SER A 48 20.64 -10.09 -0.81
CA SER A 48 20.39 -11.41 -0.25
C SER A 48 19.79 -11.30 1.15
N VAL A 49 19.59 -12.43 1.81
CA VAL A 49 19.12 -12.46 3.21
C VAL A 49 20.24 -12.00 4.15
N PHE A 50 20.01 -10.91 4.90
CA PHE A 50 20.89 -10.45 5.97
C PHE A 50 20.17 -9.50 6.92
N ASN A 51 20.72 -9.30 8.11
CA ASN A 51 20.17 -8.39 9.10
C ASN A 51 20.69 -6.96 8.87
N VAL A 52 19.82 -6.11 8.30
CA VAL A 52 20.16 -4.70 8.00
C VAL A 52 20.29 -3.88 9.27
N ALA A 53 19.48 -4.17 10.31
CA ALA A 53 19.53 -3.44 11.56
C ALA A 53 20.90 -3.59 12.22
N ILE A 54 21.36 -4.83 12.44
CA ILE A 54 22.67 -5.12 13.06
C ILE A 54 23.82 -4.51 12.26
N GLU A 55 23.78 -4.66 10.92
CA GLU A 55 24.86 -4.13 10.08
C GLU A 55 24.93 -2.60 10.10
N LEU A 56 23.78 -1.93 10.12
CA LEU A 56 23.76 -0.47 10.16
C LEU A 56 24.06 0.07 11.56
N GLU A 57 23.62 -0.61 12.62
CA GLU A 57 24.01 -0.31 14.01
C GLU A 57 25.52 -0.36 14.20
N ARG A 58 26.16 -1.42 13.67
CA ARG A 58 27.62 -1.58 13.72
C ARG A 58 28.37 -0.44 13.03
N LYS A 59 27.81 0.11 11.95
CA LYS A 59 28.43 1.18 11.16
C LYS A 59 28.20 2.58 11.74
N THR A 60 27.06 2.79 12.38
CA THR A 60 26.64 4.13 12.83
C THR A 60 26.71 4.33 14.34
N GLY A 61 26.73 3.25 15.11
CA GLY A 61 26.63 3.32 16.58
C GLY A 61 25.23 3.65 17.11
N PHE A 62 24.25 3.88 16.25
CA PHE A 62 22.89 4.20 16.63
C PHE A 62 22.01 2.95 16.65
N LYS A 63 20.96 2.97 17.47
CA LYS A 63 19.89 1.97 17.42
C LYS A 63 19.17 2.04 16.07
N VAL A 64 18.96 0.90 15.42
CA VAL A 64 18.32 0.83 14.12
C VAL A 64 17.04 -0.01 14.19
N LYS A 65 16.00 0.47 13.54
CA LYS A 65 14.77 -0.27 13.26
C LYS A 65 14.55 -0.32 11.75
N VAL A 66 14.24 -1.52 11.25
CA VAL A 66 13.99 -1.74 9.81
C VAL A 66 12.59 -2.32 9.64
N GLY A 67 11.86 -1.86 8.64
CA GLY A 67 10.56 -2.38 8.30
C GLY A 67 10.34 -2.39 6.79
N ASN A 68 9.37 -3.18 6.32
CA ASN A 68 8.92 -3.10 4.95
C ASN A 68 8.32 -1.72 4.66
N ASP A 69 8.57 -1.17 3.48
CA ASP A 69 8.17 0.20 3.09
C ASP A 69 6.65 0.45 3.21
N ALA A 70 5.81 -0.49 2.77
CA ALA A 70 4.36 -0.38 2.90
C ALA A 70 3.90 -0.43 4.36
N ASN A 71 4.50 -1.30 5.17
CA ASN A 71 4.22 -1.39 6.60
C ASN A 71 4.63 -0.12 7.34
N VAL A 72 5.79 0.42 6.99
CA VAL A 72 6.31 1.66 7.59
C VAL A 72 5.43 2.85 7.18
N ALA A 73 4.98 2.92 5.92
CA ALA A 73 4.03 3.93 5.48
C ALA A 73 2.70 3.83 6.23
N ALA A 74 2.19 2.61 6.46
CA ALA A 74 0.99 2.39 7.26
C ALA A 74 1.14 2.93 8.69
N LEU A 75 2.31 2.73 9.31
CA LEU A 75 2.63 3.26 10.63
C LEU A 75 2.68 4.79 10.64
N GLY A 76 3.20 5.40 9.58
CA GLY A 76 3.22 6.86 9.40
C GLY A 76 1.81 7.43 9.31
N GLU A 77 0.97 6.85 8.47
CA GLU A 77 -0.43 7.24 8.31
C GLU A 77 -1.24 7.04 9.61
N MET A 78 -0.97 5.98 10.37
CA MET A 78 -1.57 5.80 11.68
C MET A 78 -1.15 6.90 12.65
N TRP A 79 0.12 7.30 12.63
CA TRP A 79 0.64 8.26 13.59
C TRP A 79 0.23 9.70 13.29
N GLN A 80 0.39 10.16 12.06
CA GLN A 80 0.21 11.57 11.69
C GLN A 80 -0.66 11.82 10.45
N GLY A 81 -1.19 10.79 9.81
CA GLY A 81 -1.99 10.88 8.59
C GLY A 81 -3.45 10.49 8.75
N GLY A 82 -4.06 9.99 7.68
CA GLY A 82 -5.47 9.61 7.60
C GLY A 82 -5.91 8.53 8.59
N GLY A 83 -4.96 7.76 9.13
CA GLY A 83 -5.18 6.76 10.18
C GLY A 83 -5.05 7.29 11.61
N LYS A 84 -4.83 8.58 11.81
CA LYS A 84 -4.62 9.16 13.14
C LYS A 84 -5.83 8.97 14.05
N GLY A 85 -5.55 8.47 15.27
CA GLY A 85 -6.58 8.18 16.28
C GLY A 85 -7.11 6.75 16.25
N TYR A 86 -6.72 5.93 15.25
CA TYR A 86 -7.05 4.51 15.20
C TYR A 86 -5.87 3.66 15.65
N LYS A 87 -6.15 2.54 16.31
CA LYS A 87 -5.14 1.60 16.81
C LYS A 87 -5.00 0.35 15.94
N ASN A 88 -6.07 0.03 15.22
CA ASN A 88 -6.16 -1.12 14.32
C ASN A 88 -6.56 -0.63 12.94
N LEU A 89 -5.66 -0.67 12.00
CA LEU A 89 -5.90 -0.23 10.64
C LEU A 89 -5.23 -1.14 9.61
N VAL A 90 -5.78 -1.11 8.42
CA VAL A 90 -5.13 -1.66 7.23
C VAL A 90 -4.93 -0.52 6.25
N MET A 91 -3.68 -0.24 5.91
CA MET A 91 -3.34 0.63 4.79
C MET A 91 -3.41 -0.15 3.50
N VAL A 92 -3.97 0.46 2.48
CA VAL A 92 -4.11 -0.10 1.13
C VAL A 92 -3.52 0.89 0.15
N THR A 93 -2.43 0.55 -0.49
CA THR A 93 -1.80 1.41 -1.51
C THR A 93 -2.22 0.96 -2.90
N LEU A 94 -2.94 1.82 -3.61
CA LEU A 94 -3.43 1.60 -4.98
C LEU A 94 -2.53 2.36 -5.96
N GLY A 95 -1.44 1.72 -6.36
CA GLY A 95 -0.45 2.22 -7.31
C GLY A 95 -0.36 1.33 -8.55
N THR A 96 0.85 1.10 -9.07
CA THR A 96 1.13 0.12 -10.14
C THR A 96 0.60 -1.27 -9.76
N GLY A 97 0.77 -1.67 -8.48
CA GLY A 97 0.16 -2.84 -7.88
C GLY A 97 -0.78 -2.45 -6.73
N VAL A 98 -1.14 -3.43 -5.91
CA VAL A 98 -1.87 -3.24 -4.65
C VAL A 98 -0.98 -3.69 -3.52
N GLY A 99 -0.52 -2.75 -2.70
CA GLY A 99 0.20 -3.05 -1.47
C GLY A 99 -0.70 -2.94 -0.24
N GLY A 100 -0.24 -3.50 0.88
CA GLY A 100 -0.94 -3.38 2.14
C GLY A 100 0.01 -3.32 3.33
N GLY A 101 -0.45 -2.68 4.41
CA GLY A 101 0.23 -2.67 5.70
C GLY A 101 -0.79 -2.86 6.81
N VAL A 102 -0.52 -3.79 7.71
CA VAL A 102 -1.44 -4.15 8.81
C VAL A 102 -0.90 -3.63 10.13
N ILE A 103 -1.70 -2.83 10.82
CA ILE A 103 -1.40 -2.32 12.15
C ILE A 103 -2.45 -2.84 13.13
N ILE A 104 -2.01 -3.50 14.19
CA ILE A 104 -2.87 -3.97 15.29
C ILE A 104 -2.29 -3.49 16.61
N ASN A 105 -3.12 -2.85 17.43
CA ASN A 105 -2.72 -2.25 18.70
C ASN A 105 -1.50 -1.31 18.54
N GLU A 106 -1.53 -0.47 17.50
CA GLU A 106 -0.49 0.51 17.15
C GLU A 106 0.85 -0.13 16.74
N LYS A 107 0.87 -1.43 16.42
CA LYS A 107 2.07 -2.16 16.01
C LYS A 107 1.92 -2.73 14.60
N ILE A 108 2.97 -2.65 13.83
CA ILE A 108 3.08 -3.35 12.55
C ILE A 108 2.95 -4.86 12.79
N ILE A 109 2.21 -5.54 11.94
CA ILE A 109 2.14 -6.99 11.87
C ILE A 109 2.93 -7.44 10.64
N PRO A 110 4.19 -7.87 10.80
CA PRO A 110 5.01 -8.29 9.67
C PRO A 110 4.69 -9.72 9.21
N GLY A 111 4.14 -10.54 10.09
CA GLY A 111 4.02 -12.00 9.86
C GLY A 111 5.34 -12.74 10.10
N SER A 112 5.32 -14.06 9.95
CA SER A 112 6.47 -14.92 10.25
C SER A 112 7.69 -14.63 9.37
N ASP A 113 7.45 -14.31 8.11
CA ASP A 113 8.47 -14.11 7.08
C ASP A 113 8.39 -12.70 6.45
N GLY A 114 7.75 -11.74 7.14
CA GLY A 114 7.59 -10.37 6.66
C GLY A 114 6.55 -10.18 5.56
N ALA A 115 5.71 -11.18 5.29
CA ALA A 115 4.76 -11.17 4.17
C ALA A 115 3.30 -10.87 4.58
N ALA A 116 3.04 -10.47 5.82
CA ALA A 116 1.71 -10.02 6.20
C ALA A 116 1.39 -8.69 5.50
N GLY A 117 0.14 -8.56 5.05
CA GLY A 117 -0.28 -7.36 4.32
C GLY A 117 -0.15 -7.46 2.80
N GLU A 118 0.33 -8.56 2.26
CA GLU A 118 0.36 -8.83 0.80
C GLU A 118 -1.04 -9.02 0.20
N ILE A 119 -1.94 -8.07 0.51
CA ILE A 119 -3.37 -8.12 0.14
C ILE A 119 -3.62 -8.06 -1.37
N GLY A 120 -2.68 -7.48 -2.11
CA GLY A 120 -2.75 -7.44 -3.57
C GLY A 120 -2.75 -8.83 -4.21
N HIS A 121 -2.24 -9.82 -3.51
CA HIS A 121 -2.16 -11.21 -3.98
C HIS A 121 -3.32 -12.10 -3.49
N LEU A 122 -4.34 -11.52 -2.83
CA LEU A 122 -5.60 -12.22 -2.57
C LEU A 122 -6.25 -12.62 -3.88
N ARG A 123 -6.59 -13.91 -4.00
CA ARG A 123 -7.28 -14.44 -5.16
C ARG A 123 -8.77 -14.05 -5.14
N VAL A 124 -9.17 -13.13 -6.01
CA VAL A 124 -10.54 -12.59 -6.11
C VAL A 124 -11.31 -13.07 -7.33
N LYS A 125 -10.60 -13.60 -8.33
CA LYS A 125 -11.17 -14.21 -9.55
C LYS A 125 -10.58 -15.61 -9.77
N GLU A 126 -11.45 -16.62 -9.94
CA GLU A 126 -11.03 -18.02 -10.09
C GLU A 126 -10.59 -18.38 -11.51
N ARG A 127 -11.20 -17.75 -12.52
CA ARG A 127 -11.01 -18.10 -13.94
C ARG A 127 -10.13 -17.09 -14.70
N GLU A 128 -9.20 -16.42 -13.99
CA GLU A 128 -8.21 -15.57 -14.66
C GLU A 128 -7.13 -16.44 -15.31
N THR A 129 -6.83 -16.17 -16.57
CA THR A 129 -5.80 -16.89 -17.34
C THR A 129 -4.47 -16.15 -17.39
N GLU A 130 -4.48 -14.85 -17.19
CA GLU A 130 -3.24 -14.05 -17.16
C GLU A 130 -2.54 -14.20 -15.83
N THR A 131 -1.23 -14.43 -15.89
CA THR A 131 -0.39 -14.60 -14.71
C THR A 131 -0.13 -13.25 -14.03
N CYS A 132 -0.32 -13.18 -12.73
CA CYS A 132 0.12 -12.07 -11.88
C CYS A 132 1.64 -12.08 -11.74
N GLY A 133 2.25 -10.94 -11.45
CA GLY A 133 3.69 -10.81 -11.16
C GLY A 133 4.21 -11.74 -10.07
N CYS A 134 3.35 -12.18 -9.15
CA CYS A 134 3.69 -13.18 -8.12
C CYS A 134 3.67 -14.64 -8.60
N GLY A 135 3.31 -14.90 -9.86
CA GLY A 135 3.18 -16.24 -10.45
C GLY A 135 1.79 -16.88 -10.30
N ASN A 136 0.88 -16.30 -9.51
CA ASN A 136 -0.50 -16.75 -9.36
C ASN A 136 -1.44 -16.12 -10.40
N HIS A 137 -2.73 -16.49 -10.35
CA HIS A 137 -3.78 -15.96 -11.22
C HIS A 137 -4.95 -15.43 -10.40
N GLY A 138 -5.59 -14.36 -10.87
CA GLY A 138 -6.78 -13.81 -10.25
C GLY A 138 -6.51 -13.00 -8.98
N CYS A 139 -5.31 -12.48 -8.82
CA CYS A 139 -4.91 -11.63 -7.71
C CYS A 139 -5.66 -10.28 -7.73
N LEU A 140 -5.94 -9.73 -6.57
CA LEU A 140 -6.63 -8.43 -6.40
C LEU A 140 -5.94 -7.32 -7.21
N GLU A 141 -4.62 -7.27 -7.23
CA GLU A 141 -3.88 -6.23 -7.95
C GLU A 141 -4.09 -6.27 -9.46
N GLN A 142 -4.39 -7.43 -10.05
CA GLN A 142 -4.69 -7.54 -11.49
C GLN A 142 -5.98 -6.78 -11.89
N TYR A 143 -6.80 -6.36 -10.93
CA TYR A 143 -8.08 -5.68 -11.15
C TYR A 143 -8.17 -4.32 -10.47
N ALA A 144 -7.64 -4.20 -9.25
CA ALA A 144 -7.86 -3.04 -8.40
C ALA A 144 -6.63 -2.12 -8.28
N SER A 145 -5.55 -2.38 -9.01
CA SER A 145 -4.42 -1.45 -9.16
C SER A 145 -4.62 -0.50 -10.34
N ALA A 146 -3.77 0.52 -10.44
CA ALA A 146 -3.77 1.43 -11.58
C ALA A 146 -3.50 0.72 -12.91
N THR A 147 -2.58 -0.26 -12.93
CA THR A 147 -2.35 -1.10 -14.10
C THR A 147 -3.48 -2.09 -14.31
N GLY A 148 -4.09 -2.57 -13.24
CA GLY A 148 -5.20 -3.51 -13.27
C GLY A 148 -6.44 -2.94 -13.93
N ILE A 149 -6.91 -1.76 -13.49
CA ILE A 149 -8.07 -1.10 -14.10
C ILE A 149 -7.80 -0.77 -15.58
N ALA A 150 -6.60 -0.30 -15.92
CA ALA A 150 -6.23 -0.01 -17.31
C ALA A 150 -6.25 -1.29 -18.17
N ARG A 151 -5.70 -2.40 -17.66
CA ARG A 151 -5.72 -3.70 -18.32
C ARG A 151 -7.14 -4.20 -18.57
N VAL A 152 -7.97 -4.19 -17.54
CA VAL A 152 -9.37 -4.66 -17.64
C VAL A 152 -10.16 -3.78 -18.60
N THR A 153 -9.98 -2.46 -18.55
CA THR A 153 -10.63 -1.53 -19.48
C THR A 153 -10.18 -1.79 -20.91
N LYS A 154 -8.88 -1.98 -21.16
CA LYS A 154 -8.39 -2.29 -22.51
C LYS A 154 -9.05 -3.55 -23.07
N LYS A 155 -9.10 -4.62 -22.28
CA LYS A 155 -9.74 -5.87 -22.68
C LYS A 155 -11.24 -5.66 -22.97
N TYR A 156 -11.93 -4.88 -22.14
CA TYR A 156 -13.32 -4.54 -22.39
C TYR A 156 -13.52 -3.83 -23.73
N LEU A 157 -12.67 -2.85 -24.07
CA LEU A 157 -12.73 -2.12 -25.33
C LEU A 157 -12.41 -2.98 -26.56
N GLU A 158 -11.65 -4.06 -26.40
CA GLU A 158 -11.35 -5.03 -27.46
C GLU A 158 -12.54 -5.99 -27.70
N GLU A 159 -13.33 -6.27 -26.67
CA GLU A 159 -14.45 -7.23 -26.72
C GLU A 159 -15.81 -6.58 -27.00
N HIS A 160 -15.93 -5.24 -26.91
CA HIS A 160 -17.21 -4.50 -27.03
C HIS A 160 -17.03 -3.24 -27.89
N ASP A 161 -18.08 -2.83 -28.57
CA ASP A 161 -18.09 -1.67 -29.48
C ASP A 161 -18.81 -0.44 -28.91
N ASP A 162 -19.03 -0.41 -27.58
CA ASP A 162 -19.68 0.71 -26.89
C ASP A 162 -18.96 2.05 -27.17
N GLU A 163 -19.74 3.12 -27.34
CA GLU A 163 -19.23 4.47 -27.51
C GLU A 163 -18.60 4.96 -26.20
N THR A 164 -17.34 5.45 -26.27
CA THR A 164 -16.61 5.98 -25.12
C THR A 164 -15.44 6.85 -25.58
N VAL A 165 -15.14 7.88 -24.81
CA VAL A 165 -13.95 8.72 -25.03
C VAL A 165 -12.65 7.95 -24.82
N LEU A 166 -12.68 6.83 -24.09
CA LEU A 166 -11.52 6.02 -23.80
C LEU A 166 -10.86 5.38 -25.02
N ARG A 167 -11.63 5.16 -26.11
CA ARG A 167 -11.10 4.62 -27.38
C ARG A 167 -10.10 5.54 -28.05
N ASN A 168 -10.27 6.85 -27.87
CA ASN A 168 -9.44 7.87 -28.49
C ASN A 168 -8.39 8.45 -27.50
N THR A 169 -8.27 7.86 -26.32
CA THR A 169 -7.31 8.28 -25.31
C THR A 169 -5.91 7.76 -25.70
N PRO A 170 -4.89 8.63 -25.87
CA PRO A 170 -3.57 8.23 -26.33
C PRO A 170 -2.89 7.19 -25.42
N GLU A 171 -3.13 7.29 -24.12
CA GLU A 171 -2.63 6.36 -23.11
C GLU A 171 -3.76 6.04 -22.12
N LEU A 172 -4.21 4.80 -22.11
CA LEU A 172 -5.24 4.33 -21.21
C LEU A 172 -4.70 4.11 -19.80
N THR A 173 -4.78 5.13 -18.97
CA THR A 173 -4.33 5.11 -17.57
C THR A 173 -5.51 5.09 -16.60
N ALA A 174 -5.27 4.66 -15.35
CA ALA A 174 -6.29 4.77 -14.31
C ALA A 174 -6.82 6.22 -14.18
N LYS A 175 -5.93 7.22 -14.25
CA LYS A 175 -6.33 8.63 -14.22
C LYS A 175 -7.31 8.97 -15.33
N ALA A 176 -7.01 8.60 -16.56
CA ALA A 176 -7.88 8.86 -17.71
C ALA A 176 -9.27 8.20 -17.55
N ILE A 177 -9.30 6.97 -17.02
CA ILE A 177 -10.55 6.23 -16.76
C ILE A 177 -11.37 6.93 -15.66
N PHE A 178 -10.75 7.32 -14.55
CA PHE A 178 -11.44 8.04 -13.47
C PHE A 178 -11.93 9.42 -13.93
N ASP A 179 -11.13 10.14 -14.71
CA ASP A 179 -11.51 11.46 -15.23
C ASP A 179 -12.71 11.35 -16.21
N ALA A 180 -12.69 10.35 -17.10
CA ALA A 180 -13.82 10.08 -18.02
C ALA A 180 -15.09 9.67 -17.25
N ALA A 181 -14.95 8.84 -16.20
CA ALA A 181 -16.08 8.44 -15.35
C ALA A 181 -16.70 9.64 -14.63
N LYS A 182 -15.89 10.55 -14.12
CA LYS A 182 -16.38 11.80 -13.49
C LYS A 182 -17.10 12.73 -14.47
N LEU A 183 -16.78 12.64 -15.76
CA LEU A 183 -17.44 13.39 -16.83
C LEU A 183 -18.69 12.68 -17.39
N GLY A 184 -19.03 11.51 -16.86
CA GLY A 184 -20.26 10.80 -17.23
C GLY A 184 -20.10 9.78 -18.35
N ASP A 185 -18.87 9.40 -18.76
CA ASP A 185 -18.67 8.34 -19.74
C ASP A 185 -19.13 6.99 -19.14
N GLU A 186 -20.11 6.36 -19.78
CA GLU A 186 -20.78 5.17 -19.26
C GLU A 186 -19.83 3.96 -19.15
N VAL A 187 -18.93 3.78 -20.11
CA VAL A 187 -17.93 2.70 -20.08
C VAL A 187 -16.95 2.93 -18.95
N ALA A 188 -16.45 4.15 -18.78
CA ALA A 188 -15.55 4.49 -17.70
C ALA A 188 -16.21 4.30 -16.33
N ILE A 189 -17.48 4.72 -16.16
CA ILE A 189 -18.27 4.49 -14.94
C ILE A 189 -18.35 2.99 -14.65
N LYS A 190 -18.67 2.17 -15.64
CA LYS A 190 -18.73 0.72 -15.50
C LYS A 190 -17.41 0.12 -15.06
N MET A 191 -16.27 0.57 -15.62
CA MET A 191 -14.94 0.05 -15.27
C MET A 191 -14.54 0.45 -13.86
N VAL A 192 -14.87 1.67 -13.43
CA VAL A 192 -14.65 2.12 -12.04
C VAL A 192 -15.51 1.33 -11.06
N ASP A 193 -16.79 1.10 -11.39
CA ASP A 193 -17.73 0.33 -10.58
C ASP A 193 -17.24 -1.11 -10.37
N GLU A 194 -16.85 -1.81 -11.45
CA GLU A 194 -16.29 -3.17 -11.39
C GLU A 194 -14.99 -3.22 -10.56
N THR A 195 -14.11 -2.22 -10.71
CA THR A 195 -12.89 -2.11 -9.92
C THR A 195 -13.20 -1.92 -8.43
N ALA A 196 -14.10 -1.01 -8.09
CA ALA A 196 -14.52 -0.76 -6.72
C ALA A 196 -15.16 -1.99 -6.09
N LYS A 197 -15.99 -2.72 -6.84
CA LYS A 197 -16.63 -3.97 -6.42
C LYS A 197 -15.61 -5.06 -6.08
N ILE A 198 -14.60 -5.24 -6.95
CA ILE A 198 -13.55 -6.23 -6.73
C ILE A 198 -12.67 -5.83 -5.54
N LEU A 199 -12.31 -4.56 -5.42
CA LEU A 199 -11.57 -4.04 -4.27
C LEU A 199 -12.33 -4.25 -2.97
N ALA A 200 -13.60 -3.88 -2.93
CA ALA A 200 -14.46 -4.05 -1.77
C ALA A 200 -14.57 -5.52 -1.34
N LYS A 201 -14.69 -6.45 -2.30
CA LYS A 201 -14.66 -7.89 -2.04
C LYS A 201 -13.33 -8.31 -1.38
N GLY A 202 -12.19 -7.87 -1.90
CA GLY A 202 -10.88 -8.15 -1.30
C GLY A 202 -10.78 -7.62 0.13
N LEU A 203 -11.20 -6.37 0.35
CA LEU A 203 -11.15 -5.74 1.67
C LEU A 203 -12.11 -6.37 2.67
N SER A 204 -13.26 -6.90 2.23
CA SER A 204 -14.17 -7.63 3.09
C SER A 204 -13.57 -8.95 3.62
N LEU A 205 -12.75 -9.64 2.80
CA LEU A 205 -12.00 -10.81 3.23
C LEU A 205 -10.93 -10.43 4.26
N VAL A 206 -10.19 -9.35 4.02
CA VAL A 206 -9.21 -8.81 4.98
C VAL A 206 -9.89 -8.45 6.30
N ALA A 207 -11.07 -7.80 6.25
CA ALA A 207 -11.81 -7.45 7.44
C ALA A 207 -12.21 -8.65 8.28
N CYS A 208 -12.58 -9.78 7.66
CA CYS A 208 -12.89 -11.02 8.39
C CYS A 208 -11.68 -11.60 9.16
N VAL A 209 -10.45 -11.30 8.71
CA VAL A 209 -9.22 -11.81 9.34
C VAL A 209 -8.67 -10.84 10.38
N VAL A 210 -8.68 -9.52 10.05
CA VAL A 210 -7.98 -8.50 10.83
C VAL A 210 -8.93 -7.67 11.70
N ASN A 211 -10.19 -7.53 11.26
CA ASN A 211 -11.21 -6.66 11.87
C ASN A 211 -10.68 -5.25 12.17
N PRO A 212 -10.23 -4.49 11.15
CA PRO A 212 -9.66 -3.17 11.35
C PRO A 212 -10.76 -2.15 11.71
N GLN A 213 -10.39 -1.09 12.43
CA GLN A 213 -11.25 0.06 12.66
C GLN A 213 -11.38 0.93 11.40
N VAL A 214 -10.32 0.97 10.58
CA VAL A 214 -10.27 1.79 9.37
C VAL A 214 -9.40 1.15 8.29
N PHE A 215 -9.85 1.28 7.04
CA PHE A 215 -9.00 1.15 5.85
C PHE A 215 -8.50 2.53 5.44
N VAL A 216 -7.18 2.70 5.33
CA VAL A 216 -6.54 3.93 4.85
C VAL A 216 -6.11 3.70 3.41
N ILE A 217 -6.71 4.40 2.46
CA ILE A 217 -6.51 4.21 1.03
C ILE A 217 -5.52 5.25 0.51
N GLY A 218 -4.37 4.78 0.06
CA GLY A 218 -3.29 5.60 -0.51
C GLY A 218 -2.92 5.20 -1.93
N GLY A 219 -1.80 5.73 -2.41
CA GLY A 219 -1.29 5.48 -3.75
C GLY A 219 -1.91 6.38 -4.82
N GLY A 220 -1.50 6.19 -6.08
CA GLY A 220 -1.89 7.08 -7.19
C GLY A 220 -3.39 7.15 -7.43
N MET A 221 -4.11 6.04 -7.27
CA MET A 221 -5.56 5.99 -7.49
C MET A 221 -6.35 6.70 -6.38
N SER A 222 -5.81 6.86 -5.17
CA SER A 222 -6.47 7.60 -4.09
C SER A 222 -6.72 9.07 -4.44
N LYS A 223 -6.01 9.61 -5.43
CA LYS A 223 -6.25 10.96 -5.99
C LYS A 223 -7.63 11.12 -6.64
N ALA A 224 -8.34 10.00 -6.92
CA ALA A 224 -9.75 10.06 -7.31
C ALA A 224 -10.64 10.62 -6.19
N GLY A 225 -10.15 10.61 -4.93
CA GLY A 225 -10.82 11.19 -3.78
C GLY A 225 -12.05 10.40 -3.33
N ASP A 226 -13.03 11.12 -2.82
CA ASP A 226 -14.28 10.55 -2.30
C ASP A 226 -15.01 9.72 -3.37
N PHE A 227 -14.86 10.06 -4.65
CA PHE A 227 -15.45 9.30 -5.76
C PHE A 227 -15.08 7.81 -5.73
N LEU A 228 -13.80 7.48 -5.42
CA LEU A 228 -13.38 6.09 -5.25
C LEU A 228 -13.88 5.51 -3.94
N ILE A 229 -13.76 6.26 -2.85
CA ILE A 229 -14.13 5.80 -1.50
C ILE A 229 -15.60 5.42 -1.42
N GLU A 230 -16.48 6.26 -1.93
CA GLU A 230 -17.93 6.04 -1.93
C GLU A 230 -18.32 4.77 -2.69
N GLN A 231 -17.71 4.54 -3.87
CA GLN A 231 -17.97 3.33 -4.65
C GLN A 231 -17.48 2.06 -3.92
N VAL A 232 -16.29 2.10 -3.34
CA VAL A 232 -15.74 0.96 -2.59
C VAL A 232 -16.60 0.70 -1.34
N GLN A 233 -16.96 1.73 -0.61
CA GLN A 233 -17.75 1.62 0.63
C GLN A 233 -19.16 1.06 0.37
N LYS A 234 -19.79 1.45 -0.74
CA LYS A 234 -21.08 0.92 -1.19
C LYS A 234 -21.03 -0.61 -1.28
N TYR A 235 -20.07 -1.17 -2.02
CA TYR A 235 -19.94 -2.62 -2.17
C TYR A 235 -19.40 -3.31 -0.93
N TYR A 236 -18.56 -2.64 -0.15
CA TYR A 236 -18.08 -3.19 1.11
C TYR A 236 -19.23 -3.48 2.08
N GLN A 237 -20.25 -2.62 2.16
CA GLN A 237 -21.44 -2.83 2.96
C GLN A 237 -22.22 -4.10 2.56
N GLU A 238 -22.16 -4.48 1.29
CA GLU A 238 -22.81 -5.72 0.80
C GLU A 238 -22.01 -6.98 1.18
N TYR A 239 -20.67 -6.93 1.07
CA TYR A 239 -19.80 -8.10 1.21
C TYR A 239 -19.30 -8.34 2.63
N ALA A 240 -19.17 -7.29 3.42
CA ALA A 240 -18.59 -7.39 4.75
C ALA A 240 -19.45 -8.23 5.70
N PHE A 241 -18.78 -9.08 6.48
CA PHE A 241 -19.40 -9.74 7.62
C PHE A 241 -20.06 -8.70 8.55
N HIS A 242 -21.23 -9.00 9.08
CA HIS A 242 -22.07 -8.00 9.77
C HIS A 242 -21.31 -7.23 10.87
N ALA A 243 -20.40 -7.88 11.61
CA ALA A 243 -19.60 -7.22 12.65
C ALA A 243 -18.51 -6.30 12.11
N CYS A 244 -18.13 -6.44 10.83
CA CYS A 244 -17.10 -5.62 10.16
C CYS A 244 -17.67 -4.46 9.35
N LYS A 245 -19.01 -4.33 9.25
CA LYS A 245 -19.64 -3.31 8.40
C LYS A 245 -19.34 -1.87 8.83
N ASN A 246 -19.00 -1.64 10.09
CA ASN A 246 -18.70 -0.32 10.64
C ASN A 246 -17.24 0.12 10.46
N THR A 247 -16.43 -0.65 9.71
CA THR A 247 -15.07 -0.25 9.37
C THR A 247 -15.08 1.05 8.56
N PHE A 248 -14.33 2.05 9.01
CA PHE A 248 -14.21 3.32 8.30
C PHE A 248 -13.32 3.21 7.08
N PHE A 249 -13.53 4.11 6.12
CA PHE A 249 -12.65 4.32 4.97
C PHE A 249 -12.13 5.76 5.02
N LYS A 250 -10.83 5.93 4.89
CA LYS A 250 -10.14 7.22 4.89
C LYS A 250 -9.12 7.26 3.76
N LEU A 251 -8.86 8.45 3.25
CA LEU A 251 -7.71 8.67 2.37
C LEU A 251 -6.44 8.81 3.19
N ALA A 252 -5.32 8.39 2.61
CA ALA A 252 -3.99 8.67 3.13
C ALA A 252 -3.67 10.17 2.96
N ASP A 253 -3.08 10.78 3.98
CA ASP A 253 -2.83 12.22 4.00
C ASP A 253 -1.36 12.58 3.76
N LEU A 254 -0.41 11.69 4.13
CA LEU A 254 1.02 12.00 4.11
C LEU A 254 1.68 11.80 2.74
N GLY A 255 1.03 11.10 1.82
CA GLY A 255 1.58 10.85 0.50
C GLY A 255 2.95 10.15 0.57
N ASN A 256 3.95 10.71 -0.11
CA ASN A 256 5.31 10.15 -0.14
C ASN A 256 6.05 10.26 1.20
N ASP A 257 5.60 11.12 2.11
CA ASP A 257 6.25 11.31 3.42
C ASP A 257 5.81 10.24 4.44
N ALA A 258 4.78 9.46 4.14
CA ALA A 258 4.26 8.42 5.04
C ALA A 258 5.37 7.48 5.55
N GLY A 259 6.27 7.04 4.65
CA GLY A 259 7.42 6.22 4.98
C GLY A 259 8.37 6.89 5.98
N ILE A 260 8.64 8.19 5.81
CA ILE A 260 9.52 8.97 6.70
C ILE A 260 8.89 9.05 8.10
N TYR A 261 7.62 9.43 8.19
CA TYR A 261 6.90 9.47 9.46
C TYR A 261 6.86 8.11 10.15
N GLY A 262 6.64 7.04 9.39
CA GLY A 262 6.66 5.68 9.94
C GLY A 262 8.03 5.24 10.44
N CYS A 263 9.10 5.57 9.72
CA CYS A 263 10.48 5.33 10.15
C CYS A 263 10.75 6.02 11.49
N VAL A 264 10.37 7.28 11.63
CA VAL A 264 10.49 8.02 12.89
C VAL A 264 9.67 7.33 13.99
N ARG A 265 8.42 6.97 13.70
CA ARG A 265 7.53 6.32 14.68
C ARG A 265 8.04 4.97 15.18
N MET A 266 8.81 4.22 14.40
CA MET A 266 9.44 2.99 14.85
C MET A 266 10.48 3.23 15.97
N ILE A 267 11.10 4.39 16.00
CA ILE A 267 12.17 4.73 16.93
C ILE A 267 11.64 5.39 18.21
N ILE A 268 10.80 6.40 18.04
CA ILE A 268 10.22 7.13 19.18
C ILE A 268 9.11 6.32 19.84
N LYS A 269 8.95 6.50 21.15
CA LYS A 269 7.91 5.81 21.96
C LYS A 269 6.56 6.49 21.86
#